data_80c6a9d02be3bc73b65d6a725ad4b4b6
#
_entry.id   80c6a9d02be3bc73b65d6a725ad4b4b6
#
_cell.length_a   1.000
_cell.length_b   1.000
_cell.length_c   1.000
_cell.angle_alpha   90.00
_cell.angle_beta   90.00
_cell.angle_gamma   90.00
#
_symmetry.space_group_name_H-M   'P 1'
#
loop_
_entity.id
_entity.type
_entity.pdbx_description
1 polymer ?
#
loop_
_entity_poly.entity_id
_entity_poly.type
_entity_poly.pdbx_seq_one_letter_code
_entity_poly.pdbx_strand_id
1 'polypeptide(L)'
;MVDAAFGRFDLGRAEDYRHFLLAQARVLLPLEARLATALHLPFRPRGHLLASDLASLDAVVPEPLTVEGLDGEEALLGALYVLEGSRLGGGMLARRVGPDLPRAFLGATHLRGEWRTLLAALDAAGETEAAQAAMVSGARFVFNLYAEAAGRPLAIA
;
A
#
# COMPACT_ATOMS: atom_id res chain seq x y z
N MET A 1 7.40 -1.58 13.11
CA MET A 1 6.14 -1.85 12.42
C MET A 1 5.73 -0.65 11.57
N VAL A 2 5.10 -0.92 10.45
CA VAL A 2 4.64 0.12 9.50
C VAL A 2 3.73 1.12 10.18
N ASP A 3 2.81 0.64 11.01
CA ASP A 3 1.86 1.49 11.75
C ASP A 3 2.55 2.53 12.63
N ALA A 4 3.64 2.16 13.30
CA ALA A 4 4.39 3.09 14.13
C ALA A 4 5.08 4.17 13.29
N ALA A 5 5.61 3.81 12.11
CA ALA A 5 6.27 4.75 11.22
C ALA A 5 5.30 5.76 10.60
N PHE A 6 4.10 5.30 10.21
CA PHE A 6 3.06 6.16 9.63
C PHE A 6 2.23 6.88 10.70
N GLY A 7 2.19 6.38 11.94
CA GLY A 7 1.46 6.99 13.04
C GLY A 7 1.94 8.39 13.44
N ARG A 8 3.15 8.77 13.03
CA ARG A 8 3.69 10.11 13.29
C ARG A 8 3.03 11.23 12.45
N PHE A 9 2.35 10.86 11.36
CA PHE A 9 1.69 11.85 10.50
C PHE A 9 0.35 12.27 11.09
N ASP A 10 0.15 13.57 11.20
CA ASP A 10 -1.14 14.15 11.59
C ASP A 10 -1.98 14.37 10.32
N LEU A 11 -2.90 13.45 10.06
CA LEU A 11 -3.73 13.49 8.85
C LEU A 11 -4.74 14.64 8.85
N GLY A 12 -4.92 15.31 9.98
CA GLY A 12 -5.73 16.51 10.08
C GLY A 12 -5.04 17.75 9.51
N ARG A 13 -3.72 17.70 9.34
CA ARG A 13 -2.91 18.81 8.82
C ARG A 13 -2.53 18.54 7.37
N ALA A 14 -2.79 19.50 6.50
CA ALA A 14 -2.57 19.39 5.07
C ALA A 14 -1.13 18.99 4.71
N GLU A 15 -0.12 19.60 5.35
CA GLU A 15 1.28 19.32 5.08
C GLU A 15 1.68 17.90 5.47
N ASP A 16 1.30 17.44 6.67
CA ASP A 16 1.57 16.08 7.13
C ASP A 16 0.84 15.05 6.27
N TYR A 17 -0.40 15.31 5.91
CA TYR A 17 -1.19 14.44 5.04
C TYR A 17 -0.55 14.31 3.66
N ARG A 18 -0.08 15.44 3.11
CA ARG A 18 0.65 15.45 1.84
C ARG A 18 1.90 14.57 1.92
N HIS A 19 2.68 14.69 2.99
CA HIS A 19 3.87 13.84 3.20
C HIS A 19 3.50 12.36 3.36
N PHE A 20 2.42 12.07 4.06
CA PHE A 20 1.88 10.71 4.20
C PHE A 20 1.55 10.11 2.83
N LEU A 21 0.81 10.84 1.99
CA LEU A 21 0.44 10.37 0.65
C LEU A 21 1.66 10.20 -0.26
N LEU A 22 2.64 11.08 -0.18
CA LEU A 22 3.88 10.96 -0.94
C LEU A 22 4.65 9.70 -0.55
N ALA A 23 4.75 9.40 0.74
CA ALA A 23 5.38 8.17 1.21
C ALA A 23 4.63 6.93 0.73
N GLN A 24 3.30 6.93 0.78
CA GLN A 24 2.46 5.85 0.26
C GLN A 24 2.71 5.63 -1.24
N ALA A 25 2.78 6.69 -2.03
CA ALA A 25 2.94 6.61 -3.48
C ALA A 25 4.27 5.96 -3.89
N ARG A 26 5.33 6.18 -3.12
CA ARG A 26 6.64 5.59 -3.41
C ARG A 26 6.64 4.07 -3.39
N VAL A 27 5.73 3.48 -2.65
CA VAL A 27 5.58 2.02 -2.52
C VAL A 27 4.41 1.51 -3.35
N LEU A 28 3.24 2.11 -3.19
CA LEU A 28 2.00 1.60 -3.80
C LEU A 28 2.06 1.59 -5.32
N LEU A 29 2.52 2.68 -5.94
CA LEU A 29 2.50 2.80 -7.40
C LEU A 29 3.39 1.76 -8.09
N PRO A 30 4.67 1.59 -7.72
CA PRO A 30 5.49 0.56 -8.34
C PRO A 30 5.04 -0.86 -7.98
N LEU A 31 4.50 -1.05 -6.78
CA LEU A 31 4.04 -2.37 -6.34
C LEU A 31 2.79 -2.80 -7.10
N GLU A 32 1.81 -1.91 -7.28
CA GLU A 32 0.62 -2.21 -8.09
C GLU A 32 1.00 -2.52 -9.54
N ALA A 33 1.94 -1.78 -10.11
CA ALA A 33 2.43 -2.06 -11.46
C ALA A 33 3.06 -3.44 -11.55
N ARG A 34 3.87 -3.83 -10.56
CA ARG A 34 4.49 -5.16 -10.49
C ARG A 34 3.44 -6.26 -10.36
N LEU A 35 2.47 -6.08 -9.47
CA LEU A 35 1.40 -7.06 -9.25
C LEU A 35 0.52 -7.22 -10.49
N ALA A 36 0.21 -6.13 -11.18
CA ALA A 36 -0.64 -6.15 -12.36
C ALA A 36 -0.03 -6.95 -13.51
N THR A 37 1.30 -6.98 -13.62
CA THR A 37 2.00 -7.69 -14.69
C THR A 37 2.34 -9.14 -14.37
N ALA A 38 2.46 -9.49 -13.09
CA ALA A 38 3.04 -10.77 -12.67
C ALA A 38 2.11 -11.65 -11.84
N LEU A 39 1.09 -11.08 -11.19
CA LEU A 39 0.17 -11.83 -10.35
C LEU A 39 -1.06 -12.26 -11.15
N HIS A 40 -1.42 -13.54 -11.03
CA HIS A 40 -2.59 -14.08 -11.72
C HIS A 40 -3.92 -13.83 -11.01
N LEU A 41 -3.87 -13.52 -9.70
CA LEU A 41 -5.07 -13.18 -8.94
C LEU A 41 -5.47 -11.73 -9.27
N PRO A 42 -6.70 -11.48 -9.73
CA PRO A 42 -7.16 -10.11 -9.97
C PRO A 42 -7.30 -9.34 -8.65
N PHE A 43 -6.95 -8.06 -8.70
CA PHE A 43 -7.14 -7.13 -7.59
C PHE A 43 -7.56 -5.78 -8.14
N ARG A 44 -8.13 -4.94 -7.29
CA ARG A 44 -8.64 -3.62 -7.68
C ARG A 44 -7.60 -2.55 -7.29
N PRO A 45 -6.84 -2.00 -8.26
CA PRO A 45 -5.84 -0.97 -7.97
C PRO A 45 -6.48 0.31 -7.40
N ARG A 46 -5.73 1.05 -6.61
CA ARG A 46 -6.13 2.35 -6.08
C ARG A 46 -5.04 3.43 -6.25
N GLY A 47 -3.98 3.10 -6.98
CA GLY A 47 -2.90 4.04 -7.25
C GLY A 47 -3.36 5.30 -7.96
N HIS A 48 -4.33 5.18 -8.87
CA HIS A 48 -4.93 6.33 -9.57
C HIS A 48 -5.68 7.26 -8.60
N LEU A 49 -6.28 6.73 -7.54
CA LEU A 49 -6.93 7.53 -6.50
C LEU A 49 -5.90 8.29 -5.67
N LEU A 50 -4.80 7.62 -5.34
CA LEU A 50 -3.67 8.24 -4.65
C LEU A 50 -3.06 9.37 -5.47
N ALA A 51 -2.84 9.14 -6.76
CA ALA A 51 -2.34 10.15 -7.68
C ALA A 51 -3.29 11.35 -7.77
N SER A 52 -4.60 11.10 -7.80
CA SER A 52 -5.62 12.15 -7.80
C SER A 52 -5.58 12.98 -6.52
N ASP A 53 -5.47 12.34 -5.36
CA ASP A 53 -5.37 13.06 -4.08
C ASP A 53 -4.10 13.92 -4.01
N LEU A 54 -2.97 13.38 -4.51
CA LEU A 54 -1.73 14.14 -4.60
C LEU A 54 -1.86 15.37 -5.49
N ALA A 55 -2.49 15.21 -6.65
CA ALA A 55 -2.73 16.33 -7.56
C ALA A 55 -3.59 17.41 -6.91
N SER A 56 -4.60 17.03 -6.12
CA SER A 56 -5.43 17.97 -5.36
C SER A 56 -4.66 18.75 -4.31
N LEU A 57 -3.51 18.25 -3.89
CA LEU A 57 -2.63 18.89 -2.91
C LEU A 57 -1.41 19.56 -3.57
N ASP A 58 -1.47 19.76 -4.89
CA ASP A 58 -0.36 20.33 -5.69
C ASP A 58 0.95 19.56 -5.50
N ALA A 59 0.85 18.26 -5.30
CA ALA A 59 2.01 17.38 -5.13
C ALA A 59 2.31 16.62 -6.41
N VAL A 60 3.60 16.48 -6.71
CA VAL A 60 4.09 15.68 -7.84
C VAL A 60 4.31 14.25 -7.37
N VAL A 61 3.96 13.27 -8.20
CA VAL A 61 4.23 11.86 -7.90
C VAL A 61 5.74 11.67 -7.69
N PRO A 62 6.15 11.12 -6.54
CA PRO A 62 7.57 11.03 -6.20
C PRO A 62 8.27 9.86 -6.90
N GLU A 63 9.59 9.88 -6.86
CA GLU A 63 10.41 8.75 -7.31
C GLU A 63 10.00 7.46 -6.57
N PRO A 64 9.73 6.37 -7.30
CA PRO A 64 9.35 5.11 -6.69
C PRO A 64 10.52 4.42 -5.99
N LEU A 65 10.21 3.63 -4.96
CA LEU A 65 11.17 2.68 -4.41
C LEU A 65 11.25 1.45 -5.31
N THR A 66 12.37 0.74 -5.22
CA THR A 66 12.60 -0.48 -6.02
C THR A 66 11.81 -1.65 -5.46
N VAL A 67 11.05 -2.33 -6.32
CA VAL A 67 10.23 -3.51 -5.97
C VAL A 67 10.76 -4.80 -6.64
N GLU A 68 12.00 -4.79 -7.10
CA GLU A 68 12.61 -5.90 -7.87
C GLU A 68 12.85 -7.17 -7.04
N GLY A 69 12.78 -7.10 -5.72
CA GLY A 69 13.00 -8.26 -4.84
C GLY A 69 11.81 -9.21 -4.71
N LEU A 70 10.70 -8.95 -5.40
CA LEU A 70 9.50 -9.78 -5.35
C LEU A 70 9.47 -10.76 -6.53
N ASP A 71 9.92 -11.99 -6.29
CA ASP A 71 9.95 -13.03 -7.29
C ASP A 71 9.07 -14.22 -6.87
N GLY A 72 8.27 -14.72 -7.82
CA GLY A 72 7.38 -15.84 -7.61
C GLY A 72 5.99 -15.46 -7.14
N GLU A 73 5.03 -16.32 -7.47
CA GLU A 73 3.60 -16.10 -7.18
C GLU A 73 3.33 -15.94 -5.69
N GLU A 74 3.95 -16.77 -4.86
CA GLU A 74 3.74 -16.76 -3.41
C GLU A 74 4.24 -15.47 -2.77
N ALA A 75 5.40 -14.97 -3.20
CA ALA A 75 5.92 -13.69 -2.70
C ALA A 75 5.00 -12.53 -3.11
N LEU A 76 4.48 -12.56 -4.34
CA LEU A 76 3.53 -11.56 -4.83
C LEU A 76 2.20 -11.61 -4.07
N LEU A 77 1.72 -12.80 -3.72
CA LEU A 77 0.53 -12.94 -2.86
C LEU A 77 0.75 -12.37 -1.47
N GLY A 78 1.92 -12.59 -0.90
CA GLY A 78 2.31 -11.98 0.39
C GLY A 78 2.33 -10.45 0.31
N ALA A 79 2.86 -9.90 -0.78
CA ALA A 79 2.86 -8.47 -1.05
C ALA A 79 1.43 -7.93 -1.17
N LEU A 80 0.57 -8.62 -1.90
CA LEU A 80 -0.83 -8.23 -2.06
C LEU A 80 -1.57 -8.24 -0.72
N TYR A 81 -1.29 -9.23 0.13
CA TYR A 81 -1.85 -9.28 1.48
C TYR A 81 -1.57 -7.98 2.27
N VAL A 82 -0.35 -7.48 2.20
CA VAL A 82 0.01 -6.24 2.90
C VAL A 82 -0.72 -5.04 2.29
N LEU A 83 -0.80 -4.94 0.97
CA LEU A 83 -1.52 -3.87 0.29
C LEU A 83 -3.01 -3.88 0.65
N GLU A 84 -3.64 -5.02 0.60
CA GLU A 84 -5.07 -5.14 0.86
C GLU A 84 -5.39 -5.01 2.35
N GLY A 85 -4.47 -5.43 3.22
CA GLY A 85 -4.56 -5.15 4.66
C GLY A 85 -4.51 -3.65 4.97
N SER A 86 -3.67 -2.92 4.24
CA SER A 86 -3.61 -1.46 4.29
C SER A 86 -4.95 -0.82 3.86
N ARG A 87 -5.64 -1.41 2.89
CA ARG A 87 -6.98 -0.96 2.49
C ARG A 87 -8.00 -1.11 3.62
N LEU A 88 -7.93 -2.19 4.38
CA LEU A 88 -8.78 -2.36 5.57
C LEU A 88 -8.59 -1.23 6.58
N GLY A 89 -7.33 -0.88 6.87
CA GLY A 89 -7.01 0.19 7.80
C GLY A 89 -7.34 1.58 7.27
N GLY A 90 -7.35 1.74 5.94
CA GLY A 90 -7.56 3.03 5.29
C GLY A 90 -8.88 3.70 5.65
N GLY A 91 -9.94 2.92 5.78
CA GLY A 91 -11.26 3.44 6.16
C GLY A 91 -11.26 4.13 7.52
N MET A 92 -10.52 3.61 8.49
CA MET A 92 -10.36 4.24 9.81
C MET A 92 -9.50 5.50 9.71
N LEU A 93 -8.41 5.44 8.95
CA LEU A 93 -7.53 6.59 8.75
C LEU A 93 -8.25 7.72 8.01
N ALA A 94 -9.14 7.41 7.08
CA ALA A 94 -9.91 8.41 6.34
C ALA A 94 -10.71 9.34 7.26
N ARG A 95 -11.16 8.84 8.40
CA ARG A 95 -11.89 9.64 9.40
C ARG A 95 -11.01 10.69 10.08
N ARG A 96 -9.70 10.50 10.05
CA ARG A 96 -8.72 11.41 10.66
C ARG A 96 -8.23 12.48 9.69
N VAL A 97 -8.56 12.33 8.40
CA VAL A 97 -8.21 13.30 7.37
C VAL A 97 -8.99 14.59 7.58
N GLY A 98 -8.33 15.73 7.46
CA GLY A 98 -8.96 17.04 7.61
C GLY A 98 -10.16 17.21 6.67
N PRO A 99 -11.20 17.96 7.10
CA PRO A 99 -12.48 17.98 6.36
C PRO A 99 -12.38 18.53 4.95
N ASP A 100 -11.41 19.39 4.68
CA ASP A 100 -11.22 20.01 3.36
C ASP A 100 -10.16 19.30 2.51
N LEU A 101 -9.64 18.16 2.98
CA LEU A 101 -8.59 17.42 2.31
C LEU A 101 -9.15 16.24 1.50
N PRO A 102 -8.51 15.89 0.37
CA PRO A 102 -8.98 14.77 -0.45
C PRO A 102 -8.77 13.43 0.27
N ARG A 103 -9.69 12.50 0.08
CA ARG A 103 -9.64 11.18 0.74
C ARG A 103 -10.09 10.03 -0.16
N ALA A 104 -9.91 10.18 -1.47
CA ALA A 104 -10.31 9.14 -2.42
C ALA A 104 -9.50 7.85 -2.19
N PHE A 105 -8.20 7.98 -1.94
CA PHE A 105 -7.33 6.85 -1.69
C PHE A 105 -7.67 6.11 -0.39
N LEU A 106 -7.65 6.80 0.74
CA LEU A 106 -7.95 6.19 2.04
C LEU A 106 -9.41 5.73 2.16
N GLY A 107 -10.32 6.39 1.47
CA GLY A 107 -11.73 6.02 1.44
C GLY A 107 -12.06 4.84 0.52
N ALA A 108 -11.10 4.34 -0.27
CA ALA A 108 -11.30 3.23 -1.19
C ALA A 108 -11.27 1.89 -0.45
N THR A 109 -12.34 1.59 0.28
CA THR A 109 -12.47 0.37 1.08
C THR A 109 -12.79 -0.85 0.21
N HIS A 110 -12.68 -2.05 0.80
CA HIS A 110 -13.03 -3.29 0.11
C HIS A 110 -14.51 -3.34 -0.24
N LEU A 111 -14.80 -3.90 -1.41
CA LEU A 111 -16.14 -4.38 -1.72
C LEU A 111 -16.41 -5.65 -0.93
N ARG A 112 -17.69 -5.96 -0.76
CA ARG A 112 -18.12 -7.16 -0.02
C ARG A 112 -17.47 -8.41 -0.61
N GLY A 113 -16.78 -9.17 0.25
CA GLY A 113 -16.16 -10.44 -0.11
C GLY A 113 -14.74 -10.34 -0.66
N GLU A 114 -14.24 -9.17 -1.02
CA GLU A 114 -12.89 -9.02 -1.59
C GLU A 114 -11.80 -9.54 -0.64
N TRP A 115 -11.83 -9.14 0.61
CA TRP A 115 -10.85 -9.56 1.60
C TRP A 115 -10.90 -11.08 1.82
N ARG A 116 -12.09 -11.62 1.93
CA ARG A 116 -12.29 -13.07 2.11
C ARG A 116 -11.76 -13.87 0.91
N THR A 117 -11.98 -13.38 -0.29
CA THR A 117 -11.45 -13.98 -1.53
C THR A 117 -9.92 -14.03 -1.51
N LEU A 118 -9.28 -12.94 -1.08
CA LEU A 118 -7.83 -12.91 -0.94
C LEU A 118 -7.34 -13.93 0.09
N LEU A 119 -7.96 -13.98 1.27
CA LEU A 119 -7.56 -14.94 2.29
C LEU A 119 -7.70 -16.39 1.80
N ALA A 120 -8.75 -16.70 1.06
CA ALA A 120 -8.93 -18.02 0.46
C ALA A 120 -7.83 -18.35 -0.56
N ALA A 121 -7.41 -17.38 -1.35
CA ALA A 121 -6.32 -17.55 -2.31
C ALA A 121 -4.98 -17.80 -1.59
N LEU A 122 -4.73 -17.11 -0.48
CA LEU A 122 -3.54 -17.32 0.34
C LEU A 122 -3.51 -18.73 0.95
N ASP A 123 -4.65 -19.17 1.48
CA ASP A 123 -4.79 -20.52 2.03
C ASP A 123 -4.52 -21.58 0.97
N ALA A 124 -5.09 -21.42 -0.22
CA ALA A 124 -4.92 -22.36 -1.33
C ALA A 124 -3.46 -22.41 -1.82
N ALA A 125 -2.77 -21.29 -1.85
CA ALA A 125 -1.38 -21.22 -2.30
C ALA A 125 -0.38 -21.63 -1.21
N GLY A 126 -0.74 -21.55 0.07
CA GLY A 126 0.12 -21.78 1.23
C GLY A 126 0.07 -23.20 1.80
N GLU A 127 -0.05 -24.21 0.94
CA GLU A 127 -0.17 -25.61 1.40
C GLU A 127 1.16 -26.21 1.88
N THR A 128 2.29 -25.65 1.49
CA THR A 128 3.63 -26.12 1.88
C THR A 128 4.35 -25.09 2.74
N GLU A 129 5.28 -25.55 3.55
CA GLU A 129 6.13 -24.68 4.35
C GLU A 129 6.95 -23.71 3.47
N ALA A 130 7.42 -24.18 2.32
CA ALA A 130 8.16 -23.37 1.37
C ALA A 130 7.30 -22.24 0.80
N ALA A 131 6.06 -22.54 0.43
CA ALA A 131 5.10 -21.53 -0.05
C ALA A 131 4.78 -20.49 1.03
N GLN A 132 4.53 -20.95 2.25
CA GLN A 132 4.28 -20.05 3.38
C GLN A 132 5.48 -19.15 3.66
N ALA A 133 6.70 -19.69 3.64
CA ALA A 133 7.91 -18.90 3.83
C ALA A 133 8.08 -17.84 2.73
N ALA A 134 7.77 -18.17 1.48
CA ALA A 134 7.81 -17.22 0.37
C ALA A 134 6.79 -16.11 0.53
N MET A 135 5.56 -16.42 0.97
CA MET A 135 4.53 -15.42 1.26
C MET A 135 4.97 -14.48 2.38
N VAL A 136 5.50 -15.01 3.47
CA VAL A 136 6.01 -14.21 4.59
C VAL A 136 7.15 -13.31 4.13
N SER A 137 8.05 -13.83 3.31
CA SER A 137 9.15 -13.04 2.74
C SER A 137 8.64 -11.87 1.90
N GLY A 138 7.64 -12.12 1.05
CA GLY A 138 7.01 -11.07 0.23
C GLY A 138 6.32 -10.01 1.08
N ALA A 139 5.59 -10.42 2.12
CA ALA A 139 4.96 -9.50 3.05
C ALA A 139 5.99 -8.62 3.78
N ARG A 140 7.05 -9.23 4.28
CA ARG A 140 8.14 -8.51 4.97
C ARG A 140 8.84 -7.52 4.04
N PHE A 141 9.04 -7.90 2.80
CA PHE A 141 9.63 -7.01 1.79
C PHE A 141 8.81 -5.73 1.68
N VAL A 142 7.49 -5.84 1.58
CA VAL A 142 6.60 -4.69 1.47
C VAL A 142 6.56 -3.87 2.77
N PHE A 143 6.51 -4.51 3.93
CA PHE A 143 6.60 -3.80 5.21
C PHE A 143 7.88 -2.96 5.30
N ASN A 144 9.01 -3.54 4.86
CA ASN A 144 10.29 -2.84 4.86
C ASN A 144 10.29 -1.64 3.90
N LEU A 145 9.65 -1.78 2.73
CA LEU A 145 9.50 -0.67 1.80
C LEU A 145 8.70 0.48 2.41
N TYR A 146 7.58 0.17 3.06
CA TYR A 146 6.77 1.20 3.72
C TYR A 146 7.53 1.87 4.87
N ALA A 147 8.27 1.10 5.66
CA ALA A 147 9.10 1.66 6.72
C ALA A 147 10.18 2.59 6.15
N GLU A 148 10.82 2.20 5.06
CA GLU A 148 11.80 3.03 4.37
C GLU A 148 11.16 4.32 3.83
N ALA A 149 10.02 4.22 3.19
CA ALA A 149 9.31 5.38 2.64
C ALA A 149 8.91 6.37 3.74
N ALA A 150 8.42 5.87 4.87
CA ALA A 150 8.01 6.69 6.00
C ALA A 150 9.20 7.34 6.73
N GLY A 151 10.35 6.68 6.74
CA GLY A 151 11.56 7.16 7.42
C GLY A 151 12.39 8.15 6.62
N ARG A 152 12.14 8.26 5.32
CA ARG A 152 12.86 9.20 4.44
C ARG A 152 11.99 10.41 4.16
N PRO A 153 12.31 11.59 4.75
CA PRO A 153 11.65 12.80 4.32
C PRO A 153 11.96 13.02 2.83
N LEU A 154 10.90 13.22 2.04
CA LEU A 154 11.07 13.56 0.64
C LEU A 154 11.65 14.96 0.58
N ALA A 155 12.71 15.12 -0.22
CA ALA A 155 13.23 16.43 -0.51
C ALA A 155 12.10 17.24 -1.16
N ILE A 156 11.65 18.27 -0.46
CA ILE A 156 10.68 19.21 -1.00
C ILE A 156 11.47 20.16 -1.87
N ALA A 157 11.38 19.94 -3.17
CA ALA A 157 11.92 20.92 -4.10
C ALA A 157 10.98 22.11 -4.13
#